data_6e7d60cb1f33306ab3d0e35c46b35656
#
_entry.id   6e7d60cb1f33306ab3d0e35c46b35656
#
_cell.length_a   1.000
_cell.length_b   1.000
_cell.length_c   1.000
_cell.angle_alpha   90.00
_cell.angle_beta   90.00
_cell.angle_gamma   90.00
#
_symmetry.space_group_name_H-M   'P 1'
#
loop_
_entity.id
_entity.type
_entity.pdbx_description
1 polymer ?
#
loop_
_entity_poly.entity_id
_entity_poly.type
_entity_poly.pdbx_seq_one_letter_code
_entity_poly.pdbx_strand_id
1 'polypeptide(L)'
;MKTKRILCLFMAIVLCLSTFATFAEEIVMEYSPFDEYVDYSNMYFWSRWNNGDDKPADLFFVCPTVDMGKEGNYNAYITDEKYRESFDGATNMELGIYEDATRVYAPYYRQATFPVYSLSEEEQEKYLSAAYEDVKKAFLYFADQTDATRPLILAGFSQGADMIIRLMKDLFDEPQYQRRLVTAYPIGWKLTEDEVKEYPHLMPAEGETDTGVIVTFNSEDKDIASSLIVGENEKTYSINPLNWKTTSEVADKSLNKGACFTDYSGNIKEEIPNLTGAYIDEERGTLKVTDVKPEDYPGKLFDDGIYHLYDYQFFFRNLEENVGKRLSAFNEKNKDKLDVIYNNDLLTFDVEPIIENGRTLVPFRTIFETMGCAVYYSEENGKQIVSARRADDNLMLTIGENKMYFNGKEIDLDVPAKIKDGRTLVPLRAISEAFECDVDWAGDTKNVYICSPASAYTIYAKKIEETITDDEGNVLIEVVA
;
A
#
# COMPACT_ATOMS: atom_id res chain seq x y z
N MET A 1 -8.47 1.06 85.62
CA MET A 1 -7.82 0.03 84.75
C MET A 1 -8.54 -0.26 83.43
N LYS A 2 -9.81 0.23 83.24
CA LYS A 2 -10.51 -0.03 81.93
C LYS A 2 -10.20 1.01 80.84
N THR A 3 -9.75 2.21 81.14
CA THR A 3 -9.48 3.28 80.19
C THR A 3 -8.14 3.16 79.44
N LYS A 4 -7.15 2.47 80.07
CA LYS A 4 -5.84 2.26 79.38
C LYS A 4 -5.88 1.13 78.35
N ARG A 5 -6.80 0.15 78.48
CA ARG A 5 -6.93 -0.91 77.46
C ARG A 5 -7.66 -0.47 76.19
N ILE A 6 -8.53 0.47 76.27
CA ILE A 6 -9.24 1.03 75.07
C ILE A 6 -8.29 1.92 74.28
N LEU A 7 -7.39 2.68 74.92
CA LEU A 7 -6.44 3.55 74.25
C LEU A 7 -5.38 2.75 73.48
N CYS A 8 -4.94 1.61 74.01
CA CYS A 8 -3.99 0.74 73.30
C CYS A 8 -4.63 -0.02 72.11
N LEU A 9 -5.95 -0.30 72.17
CA LEU A 9 -6.64 -0.96 71.06
C LEU A 9 -6.88 0.05 69.89
N PHE A 10 -7.17 1.33 70.21
CA PHE A 10 -7.31 2.37 69.21
C PHE A 10 -5.99 2.75 68.54
N MET A 11 -4.87 2.75 69.27
CA MET A 11 -3.56 2.98 68.68
C MET A 11 -3.09 1.81 67.84
N ALA A 12 -3.44 0.55 68.16
CA ALA A 12 -3.12 -0.59 67.31
C ALA A 12 -3.93 -0.64 66.01
N ILE A 13 -5.21 -0.20 66.05
CA ILE A 13 -6.05 -0.10 64.84
C ILE A 13 -5.60 1.04 63.94
N VAL A 14 -5.18 2.20 64.50
CA VAL A 14 -4.65 3.34 63.73
C VAL A 14 -3.29 2.98 63.15
N LEU A 15 -2.43 2.21 63.84
CA LEU A 15 -1.16 1.74 63.26
C LEU A 15 -1.37 0.66 62.20
N CYS A 16 -2.38 -0.23 62.33
CA CYS A 16 -2.71 -1.18 61.28
C CYS A 16 -3.33 -0.51 60.03
N LEU A 17 -4.14 0.57 60.21
CA LEU A 17 -4.68 1.32 59.09
C LEU A 17 -3.63 2.21 58.38
N SER A 18 -2.59 2.68 59.09
CA SER A 18 -1.50 3.44 58.48
C SER A 18 -0.47 2.57 57.74
N THR A 19 -0.39 1.28 58.10
CA THR A 19 0.48 0.29 57.35
C THR A 19 -0.23 -0.31 56.15
N PHE A 20 -1.57 -0.25 56.08
CA PHE A 20 -2.30 -0.66 54.88
C PHE A 20 -2.44 0.46 53.84
N ALA A 21 -2.18 1.72 54.18
CA ALA A 21 -2.24 2.86 53.28
C ALA A 21 -0.95 3.10 52.50
N THR A 22 0.13 2.31 52.73
CA THR A 22 1.43 2.46 52.04
C THR A 22 1.77 1.28 51.11
N PHE A 23 0.83 0.39 50.82
CA PHE A 23 1.01 -0.70 49.88
C PHE A 23 -0.13 -0.80 48.84
N ALA A 24 -0.80 0.30 48.54
CA ALA A 24 -1.39 0.47 47.23
C ALA A 24 -0.37 1.26 46.39
N GLU A 25 0.76 0.66 46.08
CA GLU A 25 1.35 0.89 44.77
C GLU A 25 0.21 0.50 43.82
N GLU A 26 -0.37 1.49 43.14
CA GLU A 26 -1.09 1.24 41.92
C GLU A 26 -0.13 0.39 41.08
N ILE A 27 -0.45 -0.89 40.95
CA ILE A 27 0.10 -1.68 39.87
C ILE A 27 -0.55 -1.06 38.65
N VAL A 28 0.02 0.03 38.16
CA VAL A 28 -0.17 0.50 36.79
C VAL A 28 0.40 -0.66 36.00
N MET A 29 -0.46 -1.57 35.56
CA MET A 29 -0.09 -2.48 34.49
C MET A 29 0.30 -1.58 33.35
N GLU A 30 1.59 -1.50 33.08
CA GLU A 30 2.15 -0.75 31.97
C GLU A 30 1.69 -1.53 30.72
N TYR A 31 0.52 -1.14 30.20
CA TYR A 31 -0.04 -1.72 29.00
C TYR A 31 0.86 -1.31 27.84
N SER A 32 1.43 -2.30 27.13
CA SER A 32 2.28 -2.04 25.97
C SER A 32 1.43 -1.86 24.71
N PRO A 33 1.78 -0.95 23.78
CA PRO A 33 1.14 -0.90 22.47
C PRO A 33 1.12 -2.26 21.74
N PHE A 34 2.06 -3.14 22.03
CA PHE A 34 2.10 -4.49 21.46
C PHE A 34 1.05 -5.45 22.03
N ASP A 35 0.41 -5.10 23.16
CA ASP A 35 -0.72 -5.85 23.72
C ASP A 35 -2.05 -5.50 23.03
N GLU A 36 -2.08 -4.44 22.21
CA GLU A 36 -3.25 -4.14 21.38
C GLU A 36 -3.45 -5.21 20.30
N TYR A 37 -4.66 -5.76 20.27
CA TYR A 37 -5.06 -6.63 19.16
C TYR A 37 -5.45 -5.76 17.96
N VAL A 38 -4.72 -5.89 16.86
CA VAL A 38 -4.95 -5.14 15.62
C VAL A 38 -5.43 -6.12 14.53
N ASP A 39 -6.63 -5.88 14.03
CA ASP A 39 -7.26 -6.66 12.97
C ASP A 39 -7.81 -5.75 11.88
N TYR A 40 -7.12 -5.70 10.75
CA TYR A 40 -7.48 -4.83 9.63
C TYR A 40 -8.72 -5.29 8.85
N SER A 41 -9.31 -6.43 9.17
CA SER A 41 -10.66 -6.77 8.71
C SER A 41 -11.74 -5.89 9.38
N ASN A 42 -11.41 -5.27 10.51
CA ASN A 42 -12.27 -4.31 11.19
C ASN A 42 -11.95 -2.87 10.74
N MET A 43 -12.94 -2.20 10.17
CA MET A 43 -12.83 -0.81 9.69
C MET A 43 -12.45 0.19 10.78
N TYR A 44 -12.56 -0.17 12.05
CA TYR A 44 -12.05 0.64 13.17
C TYR A 44 -10.56 0.96 13.05
N PHE A 45 -9.76 0.08 12.41
CA PHE A 45 -8.32 0.26 12.22
C PHE A 45 -7.96 1.02 10.94
N TRP A 46 -8.93 1.67 10.29
CA TRP A 46 -8.72 2.49 9.10
C TRP A 46 -9.12 3.94 9.34
N SER A 47 -8.24 4.85 9.02
CA SER A 47 -8.56 6.29 8.93
C SER A 47 -9.39 6.57 7.68
N ARG A 48 -9.06 5.89 6.57
CA ARG A 48 -9.79 5.95 5.30
C ARG A 48 -9.93 4.55 4.73
N TRP A 49 -11.13 4.23 4.27
CA TRP A 49 -11.41 3.02 3.52
C TRP A 49 -12.35 3.33 2.35
N ASN A 50 -11.84 3.15 1.12
CA ASN A 50 -12.59 3.38 -0.11
C ASN A 50 -13.22 4.79 -0.23
N ASN A 51 -12.55 5.81 0.27
CA ASN A 51 -13.01 7.18 0.07
C ASN A 51 -12.78 7.58 -1.38
N GLY A 52 -13.85 7.93 -2.12
CA GLY A 52 -13.81 8.32 -3.54
C GLY A 52 -14.19 7.20 -4.50
N ASP A 53 -15.37 6.58 -4.35
CA ASP A 53 -15.84 5.38 -5.07
C ASP A 53 -15.71 5.41 -6.59
N ASP A 54 -15.90 6.58 -7.23
CA ASP A 54 -15.86 6.73 -8.69
C ASP A 54 -14.46 6.99 -9.26
N LYS A 55 -13.43 6.99 -8.44
CA LYS A 55 -12.08 7.35 -8.89
C LYS A 55 -11.37 6.21 -9.64
N PRO A 56 -10.52 6.53 -10.63
CA PRO A 56 -9.95 5.54 -11.56
C PRO A 56 -8.81 4.69 -10.98
N ALA A 57 -8.19 5.09 -9.86
CA ALA A 57 -7.08 4.37 -9.23
C ALA A 57 -7.30 4.20 -7.73
N ASP A 58 -6.49 3.36 -7.11
CA ASP A 58 -6.42 3.19 -5.66
C ASP A 58 -5.16 3.85 -5.10
N LEU A 59 -5.28 4.49 -3.94
CA LEU A 59 -4.17 5.01 -3.16
C LEU A 59 -4.07 4.24 -1.84
N PHE A 60 -2.95 3.61 -1.60
CA PHE A 60 -2.58 3.16 -0.26
C PHE A 60 -1.65 4.20 0.36
N PHE A 61 -2.16 4.91 1.38
CA PHE A 61 -1.47 6.04 2.01
C PHE A 61 -1.03 5.70 3.42
N VAL A 62 0.23 6.00 3.76
CA VAL A 62 0.80 5.81 5.10
C VAL A 62 1.18 7.15 5.72
N CYS A 63 0.50 7.48 6.82
CA CYS A 63 0.60 8.75 7.52
C CYS A 63 2.00 8.95 8.16
N PRO A 64 2.52 10.19 8.23
CA PRO A 64 3.75 10.51 8.93
C PRO A 64 3.65 10.35 10.45
N THR A 65 4.79 10.48 11.17
CA THR A 65 4.81 10.48 12.63
C THR A 65 3.98 11.64 13.20
N VAL A 66 2.98 11.33 14.00
CA VAL A 66 2.14 12.32 14.71
C VAL A 66 2.25 12.21 16.22
N ASP A 67 2.73 11.07 16.74
CA ASP A 67 2.95 10.88 18.17
C ASP A 67 4.33 11.38 18.58
N MET A 68 4.34 12.49 19.33
CA MET A 68 5.57 13.06 19.85
C MET A 68 6.19 12.23 21.00
N GLY A 69 5.48 11.19 21.46
CA GLY A 69 5.93 10.24 22.47
C GLY A 69 6.20 10.85 23.84
N LYS A 70 6.55 9.96 24.75
CA LYS A 70 7.12 10.27 26.06
C LYS A 70 8.28 9.31 26.27
N GLU A 71 9.20 9.65 27.17
CA GLU A 71 10.28 8.74 27.55
C GLU A 71 9.68 7.38 27.99
N GLY A 72 10.16 6.30 27.35
CA GLY A 72 9.68 4.94 27.58
C GLY A 72 8.48 4.50 26.72
N ASN A 73 7.84 5.40 25.98
CA ASN A 73 6.80 5.06 25.01
C ASN A 73 7.29 5.28 23.58
N TYR A 74 7.63 4.21 22.90
CA TYR A 74 8.29 4.22 21.61
C TYR A 74 7.40 3.79 20.42
N ASN A 75 6.18 3.27 20.68
CA ASN A 75 5.16 3.08 19.65
C ASN A 75 3.82 3.69 20.12
N ALA A 76 3.05 4.20 19.18
CA ALA A 76 1.76 4.78 19.43
C ALA A 76 0.69 3.74 19.78
N TYR A 77 -0.28 4.11 20.57
CA TYR A 77 -1.50 3.32 20.83
C TYR A 77 -2.56 3.68 19.79
N ILE A 78 -2.97 2.73 18.95
CA ILE A 78 -3.99 2.95 17.91
C ILE A 78 -5.35 3.31 18.52
N THR A 79 -5.62 2.86 19.74
CA THR A 79 -6.87 3.14 20.46
C THR A 79 -6.89 4.50 21.15
N ASP A 80 -5.79 5.25 21.21
CA ASP A 80 -5.74 6.60 21.75
C ASP A 80 -6.45 7.60 20.82
N GLU A 81 -7.52 8.25 21.33
CA GLU A 81 -8.32 9.21 20.54
C GLU A 81 -7.50 10.40 20.05
N LYS A 82 -6.57 10.93 20.86
CA LYS A 82 -5.73 12.08 20.45
C LYS A 82 -4.76 11.69 19.37
N TYR A 83 -4.21 10.49 19.46
CA TYR A 83 -3.39 9.93 18.38
C TYR A 83 -4.18 9.89 17.08
N ARG A 84 -5.40 9.31 17.12
CA ARG A 84 -6.28 9.20 15.94
C ARG A 84 -6.66 10.56 15.35
N GLU A 85 -7.03 11.54 16.20
CA GLU A 85 -7.32 12.91 15.76
C GLU A 85 -6.11 13.56 15.06
N SER A 86 -4.90 13.40 15.62
CA SER A 86 -3.67 13.92 15.03
C SER A 86 -3.33 13.19 13.73
N PHE A 87 -3.53 11.87 13.68
CA PHE A 87 -3.32 11.04 12.50
C PHE A 87 -4.25 11.44 11.35
N ASP A 88 -5.54 11.59 11.63
CA ASP A 88 -6.53 12.03 10.64
C ASP A 88 -6.23 13.43 10.13
N GLY A 89 -5.78 14.32 11.01
CA GLY A 89 -5.38 15.67 10.64
C GLY A 89 -4.16 15.69 9.72
N ALA A 90 -3.11 14.98 10.06
CA ALA A 90 -1.92 14.87 9.22
C ALA A 90 -2.23 14.22 7.87
N THR A 91 -3.02 13.14 7.88
CA THR A 91 -3.50 12.48 6.66
C THR A 91 -4.23 13.47 5.75
N ASN A 92 -5.18 14.24 6.27
CA ASN A 92 -5.94 15.23 5.49
C ASN A 92 -5.05 16.30 4.84
N MET A 93 -3.97 16.71 5.50
CA MET A 93 -3.08 17.76 4.97
C MET A 93 -2.43 17.38 3.64
N GLU A 94 -2.28 16.09 3.35
CA GLU A 94 -1.52 15.58 2.22
C GLU A 94 -2.37 14.93 1.14
N LEU A 95 -3.57 14.42 1.50
CA LEU A 95 -4.45 13.70 0.57
C LEU A 95 -4.92 14.53 -0.62
N GLY A 96 -5.04 15.86 -0.49
CA GLY A 96 -5.52 16.73 -1.55
C GLY A 96 -4.75 16.61 -2.88
N ILE A 97 -3.48 16.13 -2.84
CA ILE A 97 -2.68 15.85 -4.04
C ILE A 97 -3.23 14.65 -4.82
N TYR A 98 -3.87 13.71 -4.16
CA TYR A 98 -4.27 12.41 -4.71
C TYR A 98 -5.77 12.24 -4.93
N GLU A 99 -6.60 12.95 -4.15
CA GLU A 99 -8.05 12.72 -4.04
C GLU A 99 -8.81 12.85 -5.37
N ASP A 100 -8.31 13.67 -6.29
CA ASP A 100 -8.94 13.79 -7.61
C ASP A 100 -8.79 12.55 -8.48
N ALA A 101 -7.73 11.78 -8.27
CA ALA A 101 -7.38 10.62 -9.08
C ALA A 101 -7.68 9.28 -8.41
N THR A 102 -7.86 9.23 -7.07
CA THR A 102 -7.78 7.97 -6.33
C THR A 102 -8.91 7.75 -5.32
N ARG A 103 -9.26 6.48 -5.11
CA ARG A 103 -9.91 6.02 -3.89
C ARG A 103 -8.85 5.84 -2.81
N VAL A 104 -9.11 6.34 -1.62
CA VAL A 104 -8.12 6.40 -0.55
C VAL A 104 -8.30 5.26 0.46
N TYR A 105 -7.18 4.61 0.79
CA TYR A 105 -7.05 3.61 1.85
C TYR A 105 -5.88 4.00 2.74
N ALA A 106 -6.15 4.33 3.99
CA ALA A 106 -5.15 4.77 4.96
C ALA A 106 -5.36 4.05 6.30
N PRO A 107 -4.52 3.05 6.64
CA PRO A 107 -4.64 2.34 7.90
C PRO A 107 -4.07 3.16 9.06
N TYR A 108 -4.68 3.07 10.25
CA TYR A 108 -3.96 3.40 11.47
C TYR A 108 -2.93 2.31 11.75
N TYR A 109 -1.76 2.69 12.25
CA TYR A 109 -0.71 1.74 12.61
C TYR A 109 0.04 2.21 13.86
N ARG A 110 0.70 1.32 14.57
CA ARG A 110 1.47 1.64 15.77
C ARG A 110 2.76 2.36 15.39
N GLN A 111 2.65 3.62 15.00
CA GLN A 111 3.81 4.45 14.61
C GLN A 111 4.93 4.36 15.65
N ALA A 112 6.18 4.36 15.19
CA ALA A 112 7.29 4.71 16.05
C ALA A 112 7.16 6.18 16.44
N THR A 113 7.23 6.48 17.73
CA THR A 113 7.11 7.84 18.23
C THR A 113 8.37 8.65 17.94
N PHE A 114 8.29 9.98 17.95
CA PHE A 114 9.42 10.84 17.58
C PHE A 114 10.72 10.57 18.36
N PRO A 115 10.71 10.26 19.69
CA PRO A 115 11.90 9.91 20.43
C PRO A 115 12.70 8.71 19.91
N VAL A 116 12.06 7.81 19.15
CA VAL A 116 12.73 6.64 18.55
C VAL A 116 13.94 7.07 17.71
N TYR A 117 13.80 8.15 16.96
CA TYR A 117 14.88 8.65 16.08
C TYR A 117 16.13 9.16 16.81
N SER A 118 16.08 9.25 18.15
CA SER A 118 17.24 9.59 18.99
C SER A 118 17.92 8.35 19.61
N LEU A 119 17.39 7.15 19.37
CA LEU A 119 17.94 5.88 19.85
C LEU A 119 19.08 5.40 18.94
N SER A 120 19.78 4.34 19.35
CA SER A 120 20.69 3.63 18.45
C SER A 120 19.93 2.99 17.28
N GLU A 121 20.60 2.78 16.14
CA GLU A 121 19.99 2.18 14.94
C GLU A 121 19.32 0.82 15.24
N GLU A 122 19.97 -0.03 16.07
CA GLU A 122 19.40 -1.32 16.48
C GLU A 122 18.09 -1.16 17.27
N GLU A 123 18.03 -0.17 18.15
CA GLU A 123 16.82 0.12 18.92
C GLU A 123 15.74 0.79 18.07
N GLN A 124 16.11 1.70 17.16
CA GLN A 124 15.19 2.29 16.19
C GLN A 124 14.51 1.20 15.37
N GLU A 125 15.30 0.26 14.81
CA GLU A 125 14.81 -0.81 13.97
C GLU A 125 13.77 -1.68 14.68
N LYS A 126 13.93 -1.95 15.97
CA LYS A 126 12.95 -2.69 16.77
C LYS A 126 11.55 -2.07 16.71
N TYR A 127 11.46 -0.75 16.86
CA TYR A 127 10.19 -0.02 16.90
C TYR A 127 9.64 0.29 15.51
N LEU A 128 10.52 0.55 14.55
CA LEU A 128 10.15 0.75 13.14
C LEU A 128 9.67 -0.55 12.48
N SER A 129 10.31 -1.68 12.78
CA SER A 129 9.83 -3.00 12.31
C SER A 129 8.45 -3.34 12.85
N ALA A 130 8.16 -3.00 14.11
CA ALA A 130 6.83 -3.20 14.68
C ALA A 130 5.75 -2.34 13.98
N ALA A 131 6.07 -1.09 13.66
CA ALA A 131 5.21 -0.21 12.88
C ALA A 131 5.01 -0.76 11.46
N TYR A 132 6.08 -1.26 10.84
CA TYR A 132 6.03 -1.86 9.51
C TYR A 132 5.14 -3.11 9.45
N GLU A 133 5.19 -3.99 10.44
CA GLU A 133 4.34 -5.17 10.48
C GLU A 133 2.83 -4.85 10.46
N ASP A 134 2.43 -3.74 11.07
CA ASP A 134 1.05 -3.26 10.97
C ASP A 134 0.72 -2.78 9.56
N VAL A 135 1.59 -1.97 8.96
CA VAL A 135 1.41 -1.47 7.58
C VAL A 135 1.36 -2.61 6.57
N LYS A 136 2.23 -3.62 6.72
CA LYS A 136 2.24 -4.82 5.88
C LYS A 136 0.92 -5.60 5.98
N LYS A 137 0.43 -5.86 7.20
CA LYS A 137 -0.85 -6.55 7.41
C LYS A 137 -2.02 -5.77 6.82
N ALA A 138 -2.03 -4.44 6.99
CA ALA A 138 -3.04 -3.58 6.40
C ALA A 138 -3.00 -3.63 4.86
N PHE A 139 -1.81 -3.56 4.28
CA PHE A 139 -1.65 -3.64 2.82
C PHE A 139 -2.11 -4.99 2.26
N LEU A 140 -1.75 -6.10 2.90
CA LEU A 140 -2.19 -7.42 2.46
C LEU A 140 -3.70 -7.57 2.52
N TYR A 141 -4.35 -7.07 3.58
CA TYR A 141 -5.80 -7.02 3.67
C TYR A 141 -6.41 -6.13 2.57
N PHE A 142 -5.87 -4.93 2.37
CA PHE A 142 -6.29 -4.03 1.28
C PHE A 142 -6.19 -4.71 -0.09
N ALA A 143 -5.07 -5.37 -0.38
CA ALA A 143 -4.83 -6.04 -1.65
C ALA A 143 -5.80 -7.21 -1.89
N ASP A 144 -6.15 -7.95 -0.84
CA ASP A 144 -7.14 -9.04 -0.90
C ASP A 144 -8.58 -8.52 -1.12
N GLN A 145 -8.91 -7.34 -0.57
CA GLN A 145 -10.27 -6.79 -0.63
C GLN A 145 -10.52 -5.88 -1.84
N THR A 146 -9.49 -5.54 -2.62
CA THR A 146 -9.60 -4.66 -3.78
C THR A 146 -9.37 -5.41 -5.09
N ASP A 147 -9.86 -4.85 -6.19
CA ASP A 147 -9.65 -5.42 -7.52
C ASP A 147 -8.15 -5.40 -7.89
N ALA A 148 -7.57 -6.57 -8.10
CA ALA A 148 -6.16 -6.78 -8.41
C ALA A 148 -5.71 -6.12 -9.73
N THR A 149 -6.65 -5.68 -10.58
CA THR A 149 -6.35 -5.03 -11.86
C THR A 149 -6.35 -3.51 -11.82
N ARG A 150 -6.88 -2.91 -10.73
CA ARG A 150 -6.96 -1.45 -10.62
C ARG A 150 -5.56 -0.83 -10.48
N PRO A 151 -5.31 0.30 -11.15
CA PRO A 151 -4.07 1.06 -10.96
C PRO A 151 -3.87 1.40 -9.47
N LEU A 152 -2.65 1.21 -8.97
CA LEU A 152 -2.28 1.43 -7.58
C LEU A 152 -1.23 2.54 -7.48
N ILE A 153 -1.49 3.49 -6.61
CA ILE A 153 -0.51 4.47 -6.15
C ILE A 153 -0.19 4.17 -4.69
N LEU A 154 1.08 4.14 -4.35
CA LEU A 154 1.55 4.11 -2.97
C LEU A 154 1.99 5.51 -2.59
N ALA A 155 1.65 5.97 -1.40
CA ALA A 155 2.17 7.24 -0.91
C ALA A 155 2.37 7.22 0.60
N GLY A 156 3.31 8.04 1.04
CA GLY A 156 3.58 8.23 2.45
C GLY A 156 4.53 9.41 2.66
N PHE A 157 4.51 9.95 3.86
CA PHE A 157 5.37 11.05 4.23
C PHE A 157 6.20 10.72 5.46
N SER A 158 7.47 11.14 5.50
CA SER A 158 8.35 10.93 6.66
C SER A 158 8.41 9.43 7.05
N GLN A 159 8.04 9.04 8.27
CA GLN A 159 7.95 7.63 8.66
C GLN A 159 7.01 6.83 7.73
N GLY A 160 5.91 7.42 7.27
CA GLY A 160 5.04 6.77 6.29
C GLY A 160 5.77 6.47 4.98
N ALA A 161 6.69 7.33 4.56
CA ALA A 161 7.54 7.10 3.40
C ALA A 161 8.53 5.94 3.63
N ASP A 162 9.15 5.84 4.81
CA ASP A 162 9.97 4.69 5.21
C ASP A 162 9.15 3.39 5.14
N MET A 163 7.93 3.39 5.68
CA MET A 163 7.05 2.22 5.62
C MET A 163 6.70 1.81 4.19
N ILE A 164 6.47 2.76 3.28
CA ILE A 164 6.24 2.48 1.86
C ILE A 164 7.49 1.87 1.21
N ILE A 165 8.69 2.38 1.49
CA ILE A 165 9.93 1.80 0.94
C ILE A 165 10.14 0.37 1.47
N ARG A 166 9.91 0.11 2.77
CA ARG A 166 9.96 -1.23 3.37
C ARG A 166 8.94 -2.16 2.72
N LEU A 167 7.71 -1.68 2.49
CA LEU A 167 6.66 -2.45 1.81
C LEU A 167 7.05 -2.81 0.38
N MET A 168 7.66 -1.88 -0.33
CA MET A 168 8.14 -2.13 -1.69
C MET A 168 9.29 -3.13 -1.72
N LYS A 169 10.24 -3.07 -0.78
CA LYS A 169 11.33 -4.05 -0.66
C LYS A 169 10.80 -5.47 -0.46
N ASP A 170 9.78 -5.61 0.37
CA ASP A 170 9.27 -6.90 0.85
C ASP A 170 8.26 -7.56 -0.10
N LEU A 171 7.44 -6.76 -0.83
CA LEU A 171 6.32 -7.29 -1.59
C LEU A 171 6.34 -6.92 -3.08
N PHE A 172 7.05 -5.86 -3.50
CA PHE A 172 6.91 -5.36 -4.87
C PHE A 172 7.94 -5.96 -5.86
N ASP A 173 8.64 -7.03 -5.49
CA ASP A 173 9.23 -7.99 -6.43
C ASP A 173 8.18 -8.98 -6.98
N GLU A 174 7.04 -9.12 -6.31
CA GLU A 174 5.93 -9.94 -6.76
C GLU A 174 5.20 -9.30 -7.96
N PRO A 175 5.09 -10.02 -9.09
CA PRO A 175 4.52 -9.47 -10.33
C PRO A 175 3.09 -8.93 -10.17
N GLN A 176 2.28 -9.52 -9.30
CA GLN A 176 0.90 -9.09 -9.05
C GLN A 176 0.82 -7.65 -8.51
N TYR A 177 1.77 -7.22 -7.68
CA TYR A 177 1.81 -5.84 -7.16
C TYR A 177 2.50 -4.90 -8.14
N GLN A 178 3.62 -5.32 -8.78
CA GLN A 178 4.30 -4.52 -9.79
C GLN A 178 3.39 -4.13 -10.96
N ARG A 179 2.56 -5.07 -11.41
CA ARG A 179 1.71 -4.89 -12.60
C ARG A 179 0.70 -3.76 -12.46
N ARG A 180 0.21 -3.52 -11.26
CA ARG A 180 -0.76 -2.44 -10.97
C ARG A 180 -0.12 -1.15 -10.49
N LEU A 181 1.18 -1.14 -10.18
CA LEU A 181 1.86 0.04 -9.64
C LEU A 181 1.99 1.15 -10.68
N VAL A 182 1.25 2.23 -10.47
CA VAL A 182 1.42 3.48 -11.24
C VAL A 182 2.72 4.14 -10.81
N THR A 183 2.86 4.41 -9.53
CA THR A 183 4.05 5.01 -8.92
C THR A 183 3.94 4.96 -7.40
N ALA A 184 5.09 5.06 -6.71
CA ALA A 184 5.15 5.32 -5.29
C ALA A 184 5.67 6.73 -5.02
N TYR A 185 5.07 7.43 -4.04
CA TYR A 185 5.48 8.76 -3.55
C TYR A 185 5.90 8.69 -2.06
N PRO A 186 7.04 8.05 -1.74
CA PRO A 186 7.60 8.12 -0.39
C PRO A 186 8.35 9.46 -0.20
N ILE A 187 7.59 10.54 -0.03
CA ILE A 187 8.13 11.89 0.07
C ILE A 187 8.72 12.13 1.46
N GLY A 188 9.85 12.86 1.52
CA GLY A 188 10.48 13.20 2.79
C GLY A 188 11.19 12.02 3.45
N TRP A 189 11.66 11.05 2.67
CA TRP A 189 12.54 9.98 3.12
C TRP A 189 13.65 9.72 2.11
N LYS A 190 14.71 9.04 2.53
CA LYS A 190 15.81 8.68 1.64
C LYS A 190 15.55 7.36 0.91
N LEU A 191 16.01 7.27 -0.32
CA LEU A 191 16.17 6.04 -1.08
C LEU A 191 17.65 5.97 -1.52
N THR A 192 18.41 5.05 -0.98
CA THR A 192 19.86 5.00 -1.17
C THR A 192 20.27 4.17 -2.38
N GLU A 193 21.50 4.41 -2.87
CA GLU A 193 22.08 3.59 -3.95
C GLU A 193 22.22 2.12 -3.54
N ASP A 194 22.54 1.86 -2.28
CA ASP A 194 22.71 0.49 -1.79
C ASP A 194 21.36 -0.25 -1.72
N GLU A 195 20.29 0.42 -1.31
CA GLU A 195 18.94 -0.15 -1.36
C GLU A 195 18.50 -0.51 -2.78
N VAL A 196 18.74 0.37 -3.74
CA VAL A 196 18.39 0.10 -5.15
C VAL A 196 19.24 -1.03 -5.76
N LYS A 197 20.51 -1.17 -5.33
CA LYS A 197 21.35 -2.29 -5.76
C LYS A 197 20.90 -3.63 -5.17
N GLU A 198 20.51 -3.62 -3.89
CA GLU A 198 20.03 -4.81 -3.18
C GLU A 198 18.64 -5.24 -3.68
N TYR A 199 17.78 -4.26 -3.96
CA TYR A 199 16.39 -4.44 -4.42
C TYR A 199 16.18 -3.81 -5.80
N PRO A 200 16.56 -4.47 -6.92
CA PRO A 200 16.54 -3.88 -8.27
C PRO A 200 15.12 -3.48 -8.77
N HIS A 201 14.07 -3.94 -8.13
CA HIS A 201 12.70 -3.54 -8.43
C HIS A 201 12.33 -2.16 -7.83
N LEU A 202 13.15 -1.61 -6.95
CA LEU A 202 13.03 -0.23 -6.47
C LEU A 202 13.60 0.73 -7.52
N MET A 203 12.81 1.09 -8.49
CA MET A 203 13.23 1.93 -9.61
C MET A 203 12.99 3.41 -9.30
N PRO A 204 14.02 4.25 -9.08
CA PRO A 204 13.84 5.69 -8.96
C PRO A 204 13.26 6.29 -10.24
N ALA A 205 12.40 7.31 -10.13
CA ALA A 205 11.89 8.03 -11.28
C ALA A 205 12.99 8.87 -11.94
N GLU A 206 13.03 8.87 -13.28
CA GLU A 206 13.98 9.64 -14.10
C GLU A 206 13.26 10.72 -14.94
N GLY A 207 11.93 10.65 -15.03
CA GLY A 207 11.10 11.58 -15.81
C GLY A 207 9.70 11.80 -15.25
N GLU A 208 8.95 12.70 -15.90
CA GLU A 208 7.63 13.15 -15.43
C GLU A 208 6.54 12.09 -15.50
N THR A 209 6.64 11.15 -16.45
CA THR A 209 5.57 10.20 -16.80
C THR A 209 5.97 8.75 -16.66
N ASP A 210 7.11 8.46 -16.05
CA ASP A 210 7.54 7.10 -15.77
C ASP A 210 6.53 6.39 -14.86
N THR A 211 6.34 5.09 -15.06
CA THR A 211 5.40 4.28 -14.27
C THR A 211 6.07 3.04 -13.69
N GLY A 212 5.60 2.60 -12.53
CA GLY A 212 6.23 1.53 -11.77
C GLY A 212 7.50 2.01 -11.04
N VAL A 213 7.59 3.29 -10.73
CA VAL A 213 8.79 3.96 -10.19
C VAL A 213 8.52 4.63 -8.85
N ILE A 214 9.60 5.09 -8.21
CA ILE A 214 9.59 5.80 -6.94
C ILE A 214 9.90 7.28 -7.17
N VAL A 215 9.00 8.15 -6.74
CA VAL A 215 9.16 9.61 -6.69
C VAL A 215 9.45 10.01 -5.26
N THR A 216 10.65 10.47 -4.99
CA THR A 216 11.04 10.97 -3.67
C THR A 216 11.93 12.19 -3.77
N PHE A 217 11.93 13.00 -2.75
CA PHE A 217 12.84 14.13 -2.52
C PHE A 217 12.76 14.58 -1.07
N ASN A 218 13.78 15.34 -0.63
CA ASN A 218 13.88 15.96 0.68
C ASN A 218 14.33 17.42 0.49
N SER A 219 13.49 18.36 0.85
CA SER A 219 13.72 19.79 0.61
C SER A 219 14.58 20.41 1.72
N GLU A 220 15.63 21.11 1.31
CA GLU A 220 16.53 21.80 2.24
C GLU A 220 17.12 23.08 1.62
N ASP A 221 17.62 23.96 2.48
CA ASP A 221 18.40 25.14 2.04
C ASP A 221 19.74 24.69 1.42
N LYS A 222 20.29 25.53 0.54
CA LYS A 222 21.55 25.27 -0.17
C LYS A 222 22.75 25.03 0.77
N ASP A 223 22.71 25.58 1.97
CA ASP A 223 23.83 25.52 2.94
C ASP A 223 23.74 24.32 3.89
N ILE A 224 22.69 23.49 3.80
CA ILE A 224 22.54 22.28 4.62
C ILE A 224 23.45 21.16 4.11
N ALA A 225 24.30 20.64 5.00
CA ALA A 225 25.26 19.56 4.72
C ALA A 225 24.80 18.19 5.31
N SER A 226 23.88 18.19 6.26
CA SER A 226 23.38 16.98 6.93
C SER A 226 22.00 17.24 7.52
N SER A 227 21.16 16.22 7.55
CA SER A 227 19.85 16.25 8.22
C SER A 227 19.58 14.91 8.92
N LEU A 228 18.50 14.84 9.71
CA LEU A 228 18.04 13.59 10.31
C LEU A 228 17.68 12.53 9.25
N ILE A 229 17.20 12.95 8.08
CA ILE A 229 16.75 12.04 7.01
C ILE A 229 17.92 11.61 6.12
N VAL A 230 18.76 12.59 5.69
CA VAL A 230 19.93 12.33 4.85
C VAL A 230 21.16 12.82 5.61
N GLY A 231 21.89 11.88 6.20
CA GLY A 231 23.05 12.15 7.05
C GLY A 231 24.25 12.73 6.28
N GLU A 232 25.30 13.04 7.03
CA GLU A 232 26.60 13.39 6.45
C GLU A 232 27.17 12.18 5.70
N ASN A 233 27.65 12.39 4.48
CA ASN A 233 28.16 11.34 3.58
C ASN A 233 27.13 10.30 3.08
N GLU A 234 25.85 10.54 3.28
CA GLU A 234 24.79 9.76 2.65
C GLU A 234 24.34 10.42 1.35
N LYS A 235 23.93 9.58 0.39
CA LYS A 235 23.33 10.02 -0.87
C LYS A 235 21.99 9.34 -1.08
N THR A 236 20.98 10.12 -1.45
CA THR A 236 19.65 9.64 -1.79
C THR A 236 19.34 9.85 -3.28
N TYR A 237 18.52 9.01 -3.85
CA TYR A 237 17.85 9.34 -5.11
C TYR A 237 16.76 10.39 -4.86
N SER A 238 16.66 11.36 -5.78
CA SER A 238 15.59 12.33 -5.78
C SER A 238 15.26 12.78 -7.20
N ILE A 239 14.03 13.22 -7.40
CA ILE A 239 13.60 13.89 -8.63
C ILE A 239 13.04 15.26 -8.28
N ASN A 240 13.40 16.29 -9.04
CA ASN A 240 12.92 17.65 -8.82
C ASN A 240 11.46 17.80 -9.28
N PRO A 241 10.51 18.08 -8.39
CA PRO A 241 9.08 18.14 -8.74
C PRO A 241 8.69 19.33 -9.63
N LEU A 242 9.62 20.23 -9.91
CA LEU A 242 9.36 21.37 -10.80
C LEU A 242 9.63 21.06 -12.28
N ASN A 243 10.74 20.36 -12.58
CA ASN A 243 11.14 20.03 -13.96
C ASN A 243 11.23 18.53 -14.24
N TRP A 244 10.97 17.68 -13.23
CA TRP A 244 11.00 16.21 -13.29
C TRP A 244 12.33 15.66 -13.79
N LYS A 245 13.44 16.28 -13.35
CA LYS A 245 14.80 15.84 -13.65
C LYS A 245 15.53 15.43 -12.35
N THR A 246 16.54 14.59 -12.51
CA THR A 246 17.41 14.09 -11.43
C THR A 246 18.77 14.79 -11.42
N THR A 247 18.89 15.93 -12.12
CA THR A 247 20.14 16.66 -12.32
C THR A 247 20.19 17.95 -11.50
N SER A 248 21.39 18.53 -11.39
CA SER A 248 21.62 19.84 -10.74
C SER A 248 21.13 21.04 -11.58
N GLU A 249 20.43 20.80 -12.71
CA GLU A 249 19.81 21.88 -13.48
C GLU A 249 18.80 22.62 -12.62
N VAL A 250 19.01 23.92 -12.43
CA VAL A 250 18.12 24.76 -11.63
C VAL A 250 16.78 24.94 -12.35
N ALA A 251 15.71 24.48 -11.72
CA ALA A 251 14.34 24.76 -12.14
C ALA A 251 13.93 26.12 -11.56
N ASP A 252 13.61 27.08 -12.45
CA ASP A 252 13.15 28.40 -12.05
C ASP A 252 11.80 28.34 -11.34
N LYS A 253 11.56 29.20 -10.37
CA LYS A 253 10.31 29.24 -9.60
C LYS A 253 9.05 29.42 -10.43
N SER A 254 9.16 29.95 -11.67
CA SER A 254 8.00 30.02 -12.58
C SER A 254 7.43 28.66 -12.94
N LEU A 255 8.16 27.56 -12.70
CA LEU A 255 7.69 26.19 -12.85
C LEU A 255 6.92 25.69 -11.62
N ASN A 256 7.01 26.38 -10.47
CA ASN A 256 6.22 26.08 -9.29
C ASN A 256 4.79 26.58 -9.49
N LYS A 257 3.85 25.66 -9.72
CA LYS A 257 2.45 25.91 -10.05
C LYS A 257 1.63 26.42 -8.89
N GLY A 258 2.08 26.13 -7.67
CA GLY A 258 1.47 26.59 -6.43
C GLY A 258 1.92 25.74 -5.24
N ALA A 259 2.47 26.41 -4.25
CA ALA A 259 2.61 25.87 -2.91
C ALA A 259 1.25 26.04 -2.20
N CYS A 260 0.75 24.96 -1.57
CA CYS A 260 -0.52 25.01 -0.84
C CYS A 260 -0.31 24.63 0.61
N PHE A 261 -0.70 25.54 1.52
CA PHE A 261 -0.63 25.31 2.96
C PHE A 261 -2.00 24.93 3.48
N THR A 262 -2.13 23.69 3.92
CA THR A 262 -3.39 23.07 4.36
C THR A 262 -3.53 23.06 5.88
N ASP A 263 -4.76 23.07 6.38
CA ASP A 263 -5.06 22.79 7.78
C ASP A 263 -5.34 21.29 8.02
N TYR A 264 -5.54 20.91 9.26
CA TYR A 264 -5.86 19.53 9.66
C TYR A 264 -7.19 18.99 9.11
N SER A 265 -8.00 19.82 8.48
CA SER A 265 -9.20 19.40 7.77
C SER A 265 -8.97 19.25 6.26
N GLY A 266 -7.71 19.42 5.79
CA GLY A 266 -7.36 19.37 4.38
C GLY A 266 -7.70 20.64 3.59
N ASN A 267 -8.24 21.70 4.25
CA ASN A 267 -8.56 22.92 3.55
C ASN A 267 -7.30 23.73 3.22
N ILE A 268 -7.15 24.16 1.99
CA ILE A 268 -6.09 25.09 1.59
C ILE A 268 -6.37 26.44 2.24
N LYS A 269 -5.49 26.89 3.12
CA LYS A 269 -5.55 28.22 3.78
C LYS A 269 -4.81 29.29 3.02
N GLU A 270 -3.75 28.89 2.33
CA GLU A 270 -2.94 29.79 1.54
C GLU A 270 -2.40 29.03 0.32
N GLU A 271 -2.43 29.67 -0.83
CA GLU A 271 -1.82 29.19 -2.07
C GLU A 271 -0.89 30.25 -2.64
N ILE A 272 0.38 29.88 -2.82
CA ILE A 272 1.42 30.78 -3.30
C ILE A 272 1.99 30.23 -4.61
N PRO A 273 1.60 30.77 -5.76
CA PRO A 273 2.20 30.40 -7.04
C PRO A 273 3.65 30.94 -7.12
N ASN A 274 4.51 30.21 -7.81
CA ASN A 274 5.93 30.57 -7.99
C ASN A 274 6.67 30.79 -6.66
N LEU A 275 6.41 29.98 -5.64
CA LEU A 275 7.01 30.13 -4.31
C LEU A 275 8.53 30.02 -4.38
N THR A 276 9.04 28.93 -4.96
CA THR A 276 10.48 28.63 -5.01
C THR A 276 10.85 27.87 -6.26
N GLY A 277 12.06 28.11 -6.75
CA GLY A 277 12.79 27.21 -7.64
C GLY A 277 13.49 26.11 -6.84
N ALA A 278 14.08 25.13 -7.55
CA ALA A 278 14.81 24.04 -6.91
C ALA A 278 15.79 23.36 -7.88
N TYR A 279 16.79 22.65 -7.31
CA TYR A 279 17.70 21.78 -8.04
C TYR A 279 18.11 20.58 -7.17
N ILE A 280 18.58 19.50 -7.81
CA ILE A 280 19.11 18.36 -7.07
C ILE A 280 20.58 18.56 -6.76
N ASP A 281 20.97 18.40 -5.50
CA ASP A 281 22.36 18.38 -5.06
C ASP A 281 23.06 17.12 -5.61
N GLU A 282 24.17 17.29 -6.33
CA GLU A 282 24.87 16.17 -6.95
C GLU A 282 25.57 15.26 -5.94
N GLU A 283 25.98 15.80 -4.78
CA GLU A 283 26.70 15.05 -3.76
C GLU A 283 25.77 14.25 -2.87
N ARG A 284 24.69 14.89 -2.38
CA ARG A 284 23.74 14.29 -1.44
C ARG A 284 22.44 13.79 -2.06
N GLY A 285 22.12 14.25 -3.28
CA GLY A 285 20.86 13.92 -3.95
C GLY A 285 19.63 14.58 -3.34
N THR A 286 19.78 15.53 -2.40
CA THR A 286 18.68 16.27 -1.80
C THR A 286 18.16 17.37 -2.70
N LEU A 287 16.93 17.85 -2.47
CA LEU A 287 16.30 18.91 -3.24
C LEU A 287 16.62 20.28 -2.58
N LYS A 288 17.52 21.07 -3.19
CA LYS A 288 17.86 22.41 -2.74
C LYS A 288 16.84 23.41 -3.26
N VAL A 289 16.17 24.13 -2.37
CA VAL A 289 15.25 25.22 -2.74
C VAL A 289 15.98 26.58 -2.81
N THR A 290 15.52 27.49 -3.70
CA THR A 290 16.32 28.66 -4.06
C THR A 290 15.76 30.00 -3.57
N ASP A 291 14.46 30.10 -3.31
CA ASP A 291 13.77 31.40 -3.09
C ASP A 291 13.11 31.54 -1.72
N VAL A 292 13.09 30.47 -0.91
CA VAL A 292 12.56 30.50 0.47
C VAL A 292 13.70 30.67 1.47
N LYS A 293 13.38 31.20 2.64
CA LYS A 293 14.35 31.44 3.70
C LYS A 293 13.96 30.68 4.97
N PRO A 294 14.96 30.21 5.77
CA PRO A 294 14.68 29.48 7.01
C PRO A 294 13.81 30.26 8.01
N GLU A 295 13.98 31.59 8.10
CA GLU A 295 13.17 32.42 8.99
C GLU A 295 11.69 32.50 8.61
N ASP A 296 11.36 32.34 7.33
CA ASP A 296 9.97 32.37 6.85
C ASP A 296 9.30 30.98 6.98
N TYR A 297 10.10 29.91 6.92
CA TYR A 297 9.66 28.51 6.97
C TYR A 297 10.51 27.72 7.99
N PRO A 298 10.32 27.95 9.30
CA PRO A 298 11.15 27.33 10.34
C PRO A 298 10.96 25.81 10.41
N GLY A 299 12.05 25.09 10.61
CA GLY A 299 12.09 23.62 10.65
C GLY A 299 11.30 23.01 11.80
N LYS A 300 10.99 23.76 12.88
CA LYS A 300 10.27 23.32 14.10
C LYS A 300 10.94 22.14 14.81
N LEU A 301 10.74 20.92 14.30
CA LEU A 301 11.32 19.67 14.83
C LEU A 301 12.70 19.35 14.24
N PHE A 302 13.11 20.08 13.21
CA PHE A 302 14.38 19.96 12.49
C PHE A 302 15.16 21.26 12.59
N ASP A 303 16.43 21.22 12.24
CA ASP A 303 17.24 22.42 12.16
C ASP A 303 16.72 23.39 11.09
N ASP A 304 16.93 24.70 11.31
CA ASP A 304 16.52 25.72 10.37
C ASP A 304 17.17 25.50 9.00
N GLY A 305 16.38 25.61 7.95
CA GLY A 305 16.80 25.31 6.57
C GLY A 305 16.53 23.87 6.12
N ILE A 306 16.07 22.99 7.03
CA ILE A 306 15.52 21.69 6.67
C ILE A 306 14.01 21.84 6.53
N TYR A 307 13.52 21.78 5.29
CA TYR A 307 12.12 22.07 4.96
C TYR A 307 11.25 20.81 4.93
N HIS A 308 11.64 19.77 5.65
CA HIS A 308 10.95 18.49 5.68
C HIS A 308 9.44 18.63 5.89
N LEU A 309 8.98 19.47 6.84
CA LEU A 309 7.56 19.66 7.12
C LEU A 309 6.79 20.31 5.96
N TYR A 310 7.50 20.82 4.95
CA TYR A 310 6.92 21.55 3.81
C TYR A 310 7.10 20.81 2.48
N ASP A 311 7.68 19.60 2.47
CA ASP A 311 7.97 18.86 1.24
C ASP A 311 6.73 18.72 0.34
N TYR A 312 5.59 18.30 0.89
CA TYR A 312 4.33 18.23 0.17
C TYR A 312 3.78 19.63 -0.19
N GLN A 313 3.85 20.57 0.73
CA GLN A 313 3.19 21.87 0.62
C GLN A 313 3.86 22.76 -0.41
N PHE A 314 5.21 22.79 -0.47
CA PHE A 314 5.95 23.64 -1.41
C PHE A 314 5.70 23.30 -2.88
N PHE A 315 5.38 22.05 -3.17
CA PHE A 315 5.22 21.54 -4.54
C PHE A 315 3.83 20.94 -4.80
N PHE A 316 2.84 21.30 -4.00
CA PHE A 316 1.51 20.69 -3.98
C PHE A 316 0.90 20.58 -5.38
N ARG A 317 0.77 21.69 -6.12
CA ARG A 317 0.13 21.68 -7.45
C ARG A 317 0.96 20.95 -8.52
N ASN A 318 2.27 20.91 -8.35
CA ASN A 318 3.13 20.13 -9.25
C ASN A 318 2.95 18.62 -9.00
N LEU A 319 2.84 18.20 -7.75
CA LEU A 319 2.60 16.81 -7.39
C LEU A 319 1.18 16.37 -7.81
N GLU A 320 0.16 17.18 -7.53
CA GLU A 320 -1.23 16.92 -7.93
C GLU A 320 -1.35 16.68 -9.45
N GLU A 321 -0.77 17.56 -10.27
CA GLU A 321 -0.74 17.38 -11.73
C GLU A 321 0.05 16.12 -12.15
N ASN A 322 1.15 15.83 -11.47
CA ASN A 322 1.99 14.69 -11.79
C ASN A 322 1.28 13.36 -11.52
N VAL A 323 0.50 13.25 -10.46
CA VAL A 323 -0.34 12.07 -10.18
C VAL A 323 -1.24 11.77 -11.37
N GLY A 324 -1.94 12.78 -11.88
CA GLY A 324 -2.80 12.64 -13.07
C GLY A 324 -2.03 12.23 -14.33
N LYS A 325 -0.85 12.82 -14.57
CA LYS A 325 0.00 12.51 -15.73
C LYS A 325 0.52 11.07 -15.69
N ARG A 326 1.02 10.60 -14.53
CA ARG A 326 1.51 9.24 -14.38
C ARG A 326 0.39 8.21 -14.51
N LEU A 327 -0.79 8.49 -13.93
CA LEU A 327 -1.95 7.62 -14.11
C LEU A 327 -2.38 7.55 -15.58
N SER A 328 -2.39 8.67 -16.29
CA SER A 328 -2.70 8.70 -17.73
C SER A 328 -1.68 7.90 -18.55
N ALA A 329 -0.39 8.05 -18.25
CA ALA A 329 0.68 7.30 -18.91
C ALA A 329 0.58 5.80 -18.63
N PHE A 330 0.26 5.42 -17.38
CA PHE A 330 0.03 4.03 -16.99
C PHE A 330 -1.14 3.41 -17.76
N ASN A 331 -2.28 4.10 -17.82
CA ASN A 331 -3.46 3.64 -18.54
C ASN A 331 -3.17 3.48 -20.05
N GLU A 332 -2.48 4.44 -20.67
CA GLU A 332 -2.09 4.33 -22.08
C GLU A 332 -1.14 3.16 -22.35
N LYS A 333 -0.15 2.94 -21.48
CA LYS A 333 0.79 1.81 -21.56
C LYS A 333 0.08 0.46 -21.45
N ASN A 334 -0.98 0.39 -20.63
CA ASN A 334 -1.67 -0.86 -20.29
C ASN A 334 -3.02 -1.05 -21.03
N LYS A 335 -3.45 -0.09 -21.87
CA LYS A 335 -4.77 -0.11 -22.54
C LYS A 335 -5.08 -1.35 -23.37
N ASP A 336 -4.04 -2.04 -23.85
CA ASP A 336 -4.16 -3.25 -24.66
C ASP A 336 -3.81 -4.55 -23.93
N LYS A 337 -3.45 -4.47 -22.64
CA LYS A 337 -3.21 -5.65 -21.82
C LYS A 337 -4.50 -6.43 -21.60
N LEU A 338 -4.36 -7.74 -21.57
CA LEU A 338 -5.41 -8.67 -21.23
C LEU A 338 -5.05 -9.30 -19.88
N ASP A 339 -5.81 -9.00 -18.86
CA ASP A 339 -5.60 -9.53 -17.53
C ASP A 339 -6.49 -10.74 -17.27
N VAL A 340 -5.95 -11.75 -16.60
CA VAL A 340 -6.66 -12.94 -16.18
C VAL A 340 -6.56 -13.04 -14.66
N ILE A 341 -7.70 -13.03 -14.01
CA ILE A 341 -7.82 -13.03 -12.56
C ILE A 341 -8.48 -14.35 -12.13
N TYR A 342 -7.82 -15.09 -11.25
CA TYR A 342 -8.33 -16.33 -10.68
C TYR A 342 -8.54 -16.18 -9.18
N ASN A 343 -9.79 -16.25 -8.71
CA ASN A 343 -10.15 -16.07 -7.30
C ASN A 343 -9.60 -14.78 -6.66
N ASN A 344 -9.61 -13.69 -7.41
CA ASN A 344 -9.04 -12.39 -7.07
C ASN A 344 -7.51 -12.25 -7.21
N ASP A 345 -6.80 -13.33 -7.54
CA ASP A 345 -5.37 -13.27 -7.81
C ASP A 345 -5.12 -12.97 -9.29
N LEU A 346 -4.33 -11.94 -9.57
CA LEU A 346 -3.90 -11.62 -10.93
C LEU A 346 -2.85 -12.62 -11.40
N LEU A 347 -3.17 -13.36 -12.46
CA LEU A 347 -2.24 -14.33 -13.04
C LEU A 347 -1.17 -13.65 -13.88
N THR A 348 0.06 -14.10 -13.72
CA THR A 348 1.19 -13.68 -14.55
C THR A 348 1.59 -14.80 -15.52
N PHE A 349 1.92 -14.43 -16.75
CA PHE A 349 2.22 -15.36 -17.81
C PHE A 349 3.60 -15.05 -18.42
N ASP A 350 4.36 -16.07 -18.71
CA ASP A 350 5.62 -15.96 -19.45
C ASP A 350 5.43 -15.69 -20.97
N VAL A 351 4.25 -16.04 -21.49
CA VAL A 351 3.76 -15.65 -22.81
C VAL A 351 2.38 -15.04 -22.63
N GLU A 352 2.22 -13.78 -23.01
CA GLU A 352 0.98 -13.04 -22.81
C GLU A 352 -0.24 -13.73 -23.44
N PRO A 353 -1.39 -13.76 -22.75
CA PRO A 353 -2.66 -14.18 -23.32
C PRO A 353 -3.00 -13.44 -24.62
N ILE A 354 -3.78 -14.07 -25.47
CA ILE A 354 -4.24 -13.46 -26.74
C ILE A 354 -5.72 -13.61 -26.92
N ILE A 355 -6.32 -12.71 -27.71
CA ILE A 355 -7.67 -12.88 -28.22
C ILE A 355 -7.61 -13.34 -29.67
N GLU A 356 -8.24 -14.47 -29.98
CA GLU A 356 -8.35 -15.01 -31.33
C GLU A 356 -9.78 -15.44 -31.59
N ASN A 357 -10.38 -14.95 -32.69
CA ASN A 357 -11.76 -15.19 -33.05
C ASN A 357 -12.78 -14.93 -31.91
N GLY A 358 -12.50 -13.89 -31.08
CA GLY A 358 -13.32 -13.55 -29.92
C GLY A 358 -13.20 -14.53 -28.75
N ARG A 359 -12.14 -15.33 -28.70
CA ARG A 359 -11.83 -16.21 -27.57
C ARG A 359 -10.46 -15.88 -26.97
N THR A 360 -10.40 -15.86 -25.67
CA THR A 360 -9.14 -15.69 -24.93
C THR A 360 -8.40 -17.01 -24.88
N LEU A 361 -7.15 -17.00 -25.32
CA LEU A 361 -6.23 -18.13 -25.22
C LEU A 361 -5.12 -17.77 -24.22
N VAL A 362 -4.84 -18.68 -23.29
CA VAL A 362 -3.85 -18.52 -22.23
C VAL A 362 -2.85 -19.67 -22.23
N PRO A 363 -1.62 -19.46 -21.71
CA PRO A 363 -0.67 -20.54 -21.48
C PRO A 363 -1.24 -21.65 -20.61
N PHE A 364 -1.26 -22.87 -21.15
CA PHE A 364 -1.87 -24.05 -20.54
C PHE A 364 -1.33 -24.35 -19.14
N ARG A 365 -0.01 -24.29 -18.96
CA ARG A 365 0.64 -24.65 -17.69
C ARG A 365 0.19 -23.73 -16.57
N THR A 366 0.32 -22.42 -16.75
CA THR A 366 -0.01 -21.43 -15.72
C THR A 366 -1.43 -21.58 -15.20
N ILE A 367 -2.42 -21.63 -16.09
CA ILE A 367 -3.82 -21.72 -15.65
C ILE A 367 -4.10 -23.03 -14.91
N PHE A 368 -3.60 -24.17 -15.38
CA PHE A 368 -3.88 -25.44 -14.75
C PHE A 368 -3.13 -25.67 -13.45
N GLU A 369 -1.87 -25.22 -13.34
CA GLU A 369 -1.13 -25.25 -12.07
C GLU A 369 -1.79 -24.36 -11.01
N THR A 370 -2.29 -23.18 -11.40
CA THR A 370 -3.09 -22.31 -10.51
C THR A 370 -4.37 -23.01 -10.04
N MET A 371 -5.03 -23.79 -10.91
CA MET A 371 -6.19 -24.59 -10.55
C MET A 371 -5.86 -25.84 -9.73
N GLY A 372 -4.61 -26.04 -9.34
CA GLY A 372 -4.14 -27.18 -8.56
C GLY A 372 -3.98 -28.48 -9.38
N CYS A 373 -3.86 -28.39 -10.70
CA CYS A 373 -3.68 -29.55 -11.57
C CYS A 373 -2.21 -29.88 -11.80
N ALA A 374 -1.89 -31.16 -11.90
CA ALA A 374 -0.63 -31.62 -12.46
C ALA A 374 -0.73 -31.61 -14.00
N VAL A 375 0.29 -31.05 -14.66
CA VAL A 375 0.30 -30.77 -16.10
C VAL A 375 1.31 -31.68 -16.82
N TYR A 376 0.89 -32.27 -17.94
CA TYR A 376 1.71 -33.18 -18.73
C TYR A 376 1.67 -32.79 -20.22
N TYR A 377 2.77 -33.10 -20.91
CA TYR A 377 2.90 -33.02 -22.37
C TYR A 377 3.38 -34.36 -22.89
N SER A 378 2.80 -34.85 -23.99
CA SER A 378 3.21 -36.02 -24.69
C SER A 378 3.14 -35.81 -26.20
N GLU A 379 3.87 -36.63 -26.95
CA GLU A 379 3.77 -36.72 -28.40
C GLU A 379 3.47 -38.17 -28.78
N GLU A 380 2.31 -38.39 -29.41
CA GLU A 380 1.85 -39.70 -29.79
C GLU A 380 1.42 -39.70 -31.27
N ASN A 381 1.99 -40.59 -32.08
CA ASN A 381 1.69 -40.71 -33.53
C ASN A 381 1.81 -39.37 -34.29
N GLY A 382 2.78 -38.52 -33.92
CA GLY A 382 2.98 -37.21 -34.50
C GLY A 382 1.98 -36.12 -34.05
N LYS A 383 1.13 -36.41 -33.07
CA LYS A 383 0.22 -35.45 -32.44
C LYS A 383 0.80 -35.00 -31.10
N GLN A 384 0.76 -33.70 -30.87
CA GLN A 384 1.17 -33.08 -29.61
C GLN A 384 -0.07 -33.00 -28.68
N ILE A 385 0.07 -33.59 -27.53
CA ILE A 385 -1.05 -33.72 -26.55
C ILE A 385 -0.62 -33.05 -25.26
N VAL A 386 -1.53 -32.25 -24.68
CA VAL A 386 -1.41 -31.72 -23.32
C VAL A 386 -2.54 -32.26 -22.47
N SER A 387 -2.24 -32.54 -21.21
CA SER A 387 -3.23 -33.02 -20.25
C SER A 387 -3.02 -32.41 -18.87
N ALA A 388 -4.12 -32.23 -18.15
CA ALA A 388 -4.14 -31.73 -16.77
C ALA A 388 -4.96 -32.66 -15.88
N ARG A 389 -4.45 -32.93 -14.66
CA ARG A 389 -5.11 -33.84 -13.71
C ARG A 389 -5.20 -33.19 -12.33
N ARG A 390 -6.38 -33.30 -11.73
CA ARG A 390 -6.64 -32.89 -10.35
C ARG A 390 -7.64 -33.86 -9.71
N ALA A 391 -7.23 -34.60 -8.70
CA ALA A 391 -8.02 -35.69 -8.11
C ALA A 391 -8.52 -36.68 -9.20
N ASP A 392 -9.84 -36.82 -9.36
CA ASP A 392 -10.44 -37.69 -10.36
C ASP A 392 -10.66 -37.01 -11.73
N ASP A 393 -10.42 -35.68 -11.79
CA ASP A 393 -10.56 -34.94 -13.03
C ASP A 393 -9.35 -35.11 -13.95
N ASN A 394 -9.63 -35.38 -15.21
CA ASN A 394 -8.62 -35.52 -16.26
C ASN A 394 -9.08 -34.80 -17.53
N LEU A 395 -8.34 -33.75 -17.89
CA LEU A 395 -8.52 -33.04 -19.14
C LEU A 395 -7.39 -33.43 -20.11
N MET A 396 -7.73 -33.64 -21.37
CA MET A 396 -6.77 -33.92 -22.43
C MET A 396 -7.19 -33.19 -23.71
N LEU A 397 -6.25 -32.57 -24.39
CA LEU A 397 -6.47 -31.96 -25.71
C LEU A 397 -5.27 -32.17 -26.63
N THR A 398 -5.57 -32.27 -27.94
CA THR A 398 -4.57 -32.33 -29.00
C THR A 398 -4.37 -30.95 -29.60
N ILE A 399 -3.13 -30.51 -29.68
CA ILE A 399 -2.81 -29.20 -30.27
C ILE A 399 -3.21 -29.17 -31.75
N GLY A 400 -3.94 -28.13 -32.14
CA GLY A 400 -4.46 -27.95 -33.50
C GLY A 400 -5.83 -28.58 -33.74
N GLU A 401 -6.39 -29.33 -32.80
CA GLU A 401 -7.75 -29.92 -32.92
C GLU A 401 -8.78 -29.09 -32.16
N ASN A 402 -9.99 -28.96 -32.74
CA ASN A 402 -11.10 -28.23 -32.15
C ASN A 402 -11.89 -29.10 -31.15
N LYS A 403 -11.19 -29.93 -30.38
CA LYS A 403 -11.78 -30.82 -29.41
C LYS A 403 -10.89 -31.00 -28.19
N MET A 404 -11.55 -31.18 -27.03
CA MET A 404 -10.90 -31.65 -25.81
C MET A 404 -11.69 -32.81 -25.20
N TYR A 405 -11.07 -33.55 -24.30
CA TYR A 405 -11.73 -34.62 -23.54
C TYR A 405 -11.63 -34.30 -22.06
N PHE A 406 -12.75 -34.26 -21.39
CA PHE A 406 -12.81 -34.09 -19.94
C PHE A 406 -13.50 -35.32 -19.31
N ASN A 407 -12.76 -36.06 -18.48
CA ASN A 407 -13.22 -37.33 -17.88
C ASN A 407 -13.75 -38.32 -18.94
N GLY A 408 -13.10 -38.35 -20.09
CA GLY A 408 -13.48 -39.21 -21.24
C GLY A 408 -14.65 -38.69 -22.09
N LYS A 409 -15.28 -37.57 -21.72
CA LYS A 409 -16.35 -36.94 -22.51
C LYS A 409 -15.74 -35.94 -23.50
N GLU A 410 -16.12 -36.05 -24.76
CA GLU A 410 -15.71 -35.12 -25.82
C GLU A 410 -16.43 -33.77 -25.67
N ILE A 411 -15.69 -32.68 -25.81
CA ILE A 411 -16.16 -31.28 -25.77
C ILE A 411 -15.56 -30.54 -26.97
N ASP A 412 -16.41 -29.92 -27.77
CA ASP A 412 -16.00 -29.10 -28.91
C ASP A 412 -15.44 -27.78 -28.46
N LEU A 413 -14.36 -27.33 -29.15
CA LEU A 413 -13.70 -26.04 -28.91
C LEU A 413 -13.98 -25.09 -30.08
N ASP A 414 -14.35 -23.86 -29.77
CA ASP A 414 -14.53 -22.80 -30.78
C ASP A 414 -13.22 -22.45 -31.51
N VAL A 415 -12.11 -22.52 -30.77
CA VAL A 415 -10.75 -22.25 -31.23
C VAL A 415 -9.83 -23.37 -30.72
N PRO A 416 -8.98 -23.97 -31.58
CA PRO A 416 -8.08 -25.04 -31.15
C PRO A 416 -6.95 -24.49 -30.27
N ALA A 417 -6.38 -25.38 -29.43
CA ALA A 417 -5.13 -25.09 -28.78
C ALA A 417 -4.01 -24.93 -29.79
N LYS A 418 -3.06 -24.04 -29.54
CA LYS A 418 -1.93 -23.78 -30.43
C LYS A 418 -0.64 -23.48 -29.70
N ILE A 419 0.51 -23.59 -30.42
CA ILE A 419 1.80 -23.16 -29.89
C ILE A 419 2.06 -21.71 -30.30
N LYS A 420 2.42 -20.89 -29.33
CA LYS A 420 2.95 -19.53 -29.53
C LYS A 420 4.16 -19.34 -28.63
N ASP A 421 5.24 -18.86 -29.15
CA ASP A 421 6.51 -18.57 -28.44
C ASP A 421 6.94 -19.70 -27.48
N GLY A 422 6.78 -20.96 -27.96
CA GLY A 422 7.15 -22.16 -27.22
C GLY A 422 6.17 -22.57 -26.11
N ARG A 423 5.01 -21.94 -26.00
CA ARG A 423 3.97 -22.30 -25.03
C ARG A 423 2.69 -22.76 -25.73
N THR A 424 2.04 -23.74 -25.13
CA THR A 424 0.71 -24.18 -25.59
C THR A 424 -0.33 -23.22 -25.01
N LEU A 425 -1.03 -22.50 -25.88
CA LEU A 425 -2.16 -21.64 -25.52
C LEU A 425 -3.47 -22.41 -25.75
N VAL A 426 -4.39 -22.29 -24.82
CA VAL A 426 -5.68 -23.01 -24.80
C VAL A 426 -6.85 -22.04 -24.60
N PRO A 427 -8.05 -22.34 -25.14
CA PRO A 427 -9.23 -21.50 -24.96
C PRO A 427 -9.68 -21.51 -23.51
N LEU A 428 -9.46 -20.37 -22.82
CA LEU A 428 -9.61 -20.21 -21.38
C LEU A 428 -10.99 -20.64 -20.87
N ARG A 429 -12.05 -20.10 -21.45
CA ARG A 429 -13.42 -20.36 -20.98
C ARG A 429 -13.77 -21.85 -21.00
N ALA A 430 -13.52 -22.51 -22.12
CA ALA A 430 -13.89 -23.92 -22.27
C ALA A 430 -13.16 -24.84 -21.27
N ILE A 431 -11.90 -24.55 -20.99
CA ILE A 431 -11.13 -25.34 -20.01
C ILE A 431 -11.54 -25.04 -18.58
N SER A 432 -11.81 -23.77 -18.24
CA SER A 432 -12.22 -23.37 -16.87
C SER A 432 -13.62 -23.88 -16.53
N GLU A 433 -14.57 -23.77 -17.45
CA GLU A 433 -15.93 -24.30 -17.28
C GLU A 433 -15.97 -25.83 -17.16
N ALA A 434 -15.03 -26.56 -17.80
CA ALA A 434 -14.91 -28.01 -17.61
C ALA A 434 -14.54 -28.37 -16.15
N PHE A 435 -13.83 -27.50 -15.43
CA PHE A 435 -13.53 -27.63 -14.01
C PHE A 435 -14.55 -26.91 -13.11
N GLU A 436 -15.72 -26.64 -13.65
CA GLU A 436 -16.84 -25.99 -12.93
C GLU A 436 -16.55 -24.58 -12.45
N CYS A 437 -15.56 -23.89 -13.03
CA CYS A 437 -15.29 -22.49 -12.73
C CYS A 437 -16.25 -21.58 -13.50
N ASP A 438 -16.73 -20.52 -12.85
CA ASP A 438 -17.40 -19.42 -13.52
C ASP A 438 -16.39 -18.53 -14.23
N VAL A 439 -16.68 -18.11 -15.48
CA VAL A 439 -15.80 -17.25 -16.28
C VAL A 439 -16.56 -16.04 -16.79
N ASP A 440 -16.15 -14.86 -16.32
CA ASP A 440 -16.71 -13.58 -16.75
C ASP A 440 -15.70 -12.75 -17.54
N TRP A 441 -16.21 -11.88 -18.42
CA TRP A 441 -15.42 -11.03 -19.30
C TRP A 441 -15.85 -9.58 -19.15
N ALA A 442 -14.95 -8.73 -18.65
CA ALA A 442 -15.11 -7.29 -18.62
C ALA A 442 -14.48 -6.66 -19.87
N GLY A 443 -15.30 -6.36 -20.86
CA GLY A 443 -14.84 -5.90 -22.17
C GLY A 443 -14.15 -4.54 -22.15
N ASP A 444 -14.56 -3.66 -21.23
CA ASP A 444 -14.03 -2.31 -21.13
C ASP A 444 -12.58 -2.30 -20.61
N THR A 445 -12.24 -3.23 -19.74
CA THR A 445 -10.90 -3.38 -19.14
C THR A 445 -10.08 -4.51 -19.78
N LYS A 446 -10.68 -5.32 -20.64
CA LYS A 446 -10.10 -6.56 -21.20
C LYS A 446 -9.70 -7.58 -20.12
N ASN A 447 -10.44 -7.62 -19.02
CA ASN A 447 -10.19 -8.54 -17.93
C ASN A 447 -11.02 -9.82 -18.05
N VAL A 448 -10.42 -10.96 -17.71
CA VAL A 448 -11.13 -12.23 -17.54
C VAL A 448 -11.09 -12.62 -16.07
N TYR A 449 -12.25 -12.76 -15.47
CA TYR A 449 -12.39 -13.21 -14.09
C TYR A 449 -12.78 -14.68 -14.08
N ILE A 450 -12.09 -15.48 -13.28
CA ILE A 450 -12.33 -16.91 -13.11
C ILE A 450 -12.55 -17.16 -11.63
N CYS A 451 -13.73 -17.69 -11.29
CA CYS A 451 -14.07 -18.06 -9.93
C CYS A 451 -14.20 -19.58 -9.83
N SER A 452 -13.38 -20.22 -8.98
CA SER A 452 -13.54 -21.64 -8.70
C SER A 452 -14.80 -21.91 -7.86
N PRO A 453 -15.38 -23.10 -7.90
CA PRO A 453 -16.58 -23.43 -7.12
C PRO A 453 -16.44 -23.16 -5.61
N ALA A 454 -15.27 -23.47 -5.04
CA ALA A 454 -14.98 -23.21 -3.63
C ALA A 454 -14.94 -21.70 -3.30
N SER A 455 -14.45 -20.88 -4.23
CA SER A 455 -14.38 -19.42 -4.11
C SER A 455 -15.74 -18.75 -4.33
N ALA A 456 -16.56 -19.31 -5.22
CA ALA A 456 -17.92 -18.83 -5.47
C ALA A 456 -18.77 -18.85 -4.19
N TYR A 457 -18.63 -19.86 -3.36
CA TYR A 457 -19.32 -19.91 -2.06
C TYR A 457 -18.87 -18.77 -1.13
N THR A 458 -17.61 -18.41 -1.13
CA THR A 458 -17.08 -17.29 -0.32
C THR A 458 -17.52 -15.92 -0.86
N ILE A 459 -17.58 -15.76 -2.19
CA ILE A 459 -18.03 -14.53 -2.84
C ILE A 459 -19.54 -14.35 -2.70
N TYR A 460 -20.34 -15.42 -2.82
CA TYR A 460 -21.79 -15.35 -2.59
C TYR A 460 -22.15 -15.08 -1.14
N ALA A 461 -21.40 -15.63 -0.18
CA ALA A 461 -21.55 -15.30 1.24
C ALA A 461 -21.28 -13.81 1.54
N LYS A 462 -20.35 -13.19 0.82
CA LYS A 462 -20.06 -11.73 0.93
C LYS A 462 -21.14 -10.84 0.28
N LYS A 463 -22.07 -11.36 -0.49
CA LYS A 463 -23.17 -10.60 -1.14
C LYS A 463 -24.53 -10.72 -0.46
N ILE A 464 -24.66 -11.51 0.60
CA ILE A 464 -25.89 -11.61 1.38
C ILE A 464 -25.82 -10.54 2.48
N GLU A 465 -26.38 -9.37 2.21
CA GLU A 465 -26.73 -8.40 3.24
C GLU A 465 -28.03 -8.89 3.92
N GLU A 466 -27.93 -9.54 5.07
CA GLU A 466 -29.08 -9.78 5.94
C GLU A 466 -29.18 -8.65 6.97
N THR A 467 -30.19 -7.82 6.80
CA THR A 467 -30.56 -6.82 7.81
C THR A 467 -31.58 -7.49 8.74
N ILE A 468 -31.17 -7.74 9.99
CA ILE A 468 -32.11 -8.20 11.03
C ILE A 468 -32.71 -6.98 11.71
N THR A 469 -34.03 -6.85 11.60
CA THR A 469 -34.77 -5.76 12.25
C THR A 469 -35.62 -6.31 13.40
N ASP A 470 -35.87 -5.48 14.43
CA ASP A 470 -36.88 -5.79 15.46
C ASP A 470 -38.33 -5.62 14.94
N ASP A 471 -39.29 -5.94 15.78
CA ASP A 471 -40.71 -5.86 15.43
C ASP A 471 -41.19 -4.40 15.18
N GLU A 472 -40.36 -3.40 15.48
CA GLU A 472 -40.62 -1.97 15.26
C GLU A 472 -39.90 -1.45 13.99
N GLY A 473 -39.08 -2.31 13.31
CA GLY A 473 -38.36 -1.99 12.08
C GLY A 473 -36.99 -1.33 12.31
N ASN A 474 -36.46 -1.32 13.54
CA ASN A 474 -35.12 -0.84 13.81
C ASN A 474 -34.08 -1.91 13.47
N VAL A 475 -33.00 -1.52 12.81
CA VAL A 475 -31.91 -2.42 12.46
C VAL A 475 -31.18 -2.86 13.73
N LEU A 476 -31.24 -4.15 14.04
CA LEU A 476 -30.56 -4.74 15.20
C LEU A 476 -29.15 -5.23 14.86
N ILE A 477 -28.97 -5.78 13.66
CA ILE A 477 -27.68 -6.26 13.17
C ILE A 477 -27.64 -6.07 11.64
N GLU A 478 -26.62 -5.41 11.16
CA GLU A 478 -26.24 -5.40 9.78
C GLU A 478 -25.11 -6.43 9.62
N VAL A 479 -25.45 -7.60 9.10
CA VAL A 479 -24.45 -8.64 8.79
C VAL A 479 -24.01 -8.40 7.35
N VAL A 480 -22.89 -7.74 7.18
CA VAL A 480 -22.15 -7.74 5.93
C VAL A 480 -21.35 -9.05 5.91
N ALA A 481 -21.83 -10.04 5.20
CA ALA A 481 -21.13 -11.30 5.01
C ALA A 481 -20.23 -11.21 3.78
#